data_af3f8bf7e9ca33f57d9489369a80d328
#
_entry.id   af3f8bf7e9ca33f57d9489369a80d328
#
_cell.length_a   1.000
_cell.length_b   1.000
_cell.length_c   1.000
_cell.angle_alpha   90.00
_cell.angle_beta   90.00
_cell.angle_gamma   90.00
#
_symmetry.space_group_name_H-M   'P 1'
#
loop_
_entity.id
_entity.type
_entity.pdbx_description
1 polymer ?
#
loop_
_entity_poly.entity_id
_entity_poly.type
_entity_poly.pdbx_seq_one_letter_code
_entity_poly.pdbx_strand_id
1 'polypeptide(L)'
;MKIRLNYRLVILLVFLALLAFREVALELRPSFLRPGLHLCAYVDNTADGTVTAIDLVKLAPVATISVGADPTGIRANPARKEIWGLSSAGGYAWVLDVTTNRIVARIPVGAAPYALDFSPDGSRAYVAASGANTVVAIDCASRRVVAHGRAGRRPWIARVTPDGKLLLVSNRDDATVSLLDPVTLAPRGVIPVAPDPEQIAILPDSSKAFLTSGTTDQISVVDLTRRVLLANLALGGTPDDLILKPDGGELYIPSAGTHGLVVVDTQTDEVGDFLLLGSSPSDAALTADAQVLFVSDFAGGHIVPVAIGVRQVAKPISVGQGPQTCELTPGGDMLLVVDTQSDDLGVIRANEPTPSLVTLVPTGSHPRDLAIKLF
;
A
#
# COMPACT_ATOMS: atom_id res chain seq x y z
N MET A 1 3.60 56.06 -41.95
CA MET A 1 4.39 55.79 -40.71
C MET A 1 4.88 54.38 -40.78
N LYS A 2 6.15 54.06 -41.14
CA LYS A 2 6.71 52.72 -41.21
C LYS A 2 7.18 52.34 -39.80
N ILE A 3 6.46 51.40 -39.14
CA ILE A 3 6.88 50.84 -37.88
C ILE A 3 8.13 50.00 -38.16
N ARG A 4 9.30 50.48 -37.73
CA ARG A 4 10.52 49.68 -37.75
C ARG A 4 10.40 48.63 -36.61
N LEU A 5 10.08 47.38 -36.97
CA LEU A 5 10.07 46.27 -36.07
C LEU A 5 11.47 46.07 -35.48
N ASN A 6 11.59 46.19 -34.17
CA ASN A 6 12.89 46.01 -33.49
C ASN A 6 13.19 44.51 -33.36
N TYR A 7 13.96 43.96 -34.32
CA TYR A 7 14.32 42.54 -34.39
C TYR A 7 14.89 42.00 -33.09
N ARG A 8 15.61 42.81 -32.33
CA ARG A 8 16.15 42.37 -31.02
C ARG A 8 15.04 42.15 -30.00
N LEU A 9 13.99 42.93 -30.01
CA LEU A 9 12.84 42.78 -29.13
C LEU A 9 12.03 41.53 -29.51
N VAL A 10 11.86 41.27 -30.81
CA VAL A 10 11.18 40.09 -31.32
C VAL A 10 11.93 38.82 -30.93
N ILE A 11 13.25 38.79 -31.08
CA ILE A 11 14.11 37.67 -30.69
C ILE A 11 14.01 37.43 -29.18
N LEU A 12 14.03 38.48 -28.36
CA LEU A 12 13.90 38.36 -26.91
C LEU A 12 12.53 37.78 -26.49
N LEU A 13 11.44 38.26 -27.12
CA LEU A 13 10.09 37.77 -26.85
C LEU A 13 9.92 36.31 -27.26
N VAL A 14 10.48 35.91 -28.41
CA VAL A 14 10.47 34.49 -28.84
C VAL A 14 11.29 33.63 -27.89
N PHE A 15 12.44 34.11 -27.41
CA PHE A 15 13.26 33.39 -26.46
C PHE A 15 12.57 33.22 -25.11
N LEU A 16 11.90 34.28 -24.60
CA LEU A 16 11.10 34.20 -23.36
C LEU A 16 9.88 33.30 -23.51
N ALA A 17 9.20 33.32 -24.68
CA ALA A 17 8.09 32.43 -24.96
C ALA A 17 8.56 30.95 -25.02
N LEU A 18 9.72 30.66 -25.60
CA LEU A 18 10.32 29.31 -25.62
C LEU A 18 10.73 28.84 -24.24
N LEU A 19 11.27 29.75 -23.40
CA LEU A 19 11.57 29.42 -21.98
C LEU A 19 10.29 29.11 -21.19
N ALA A 20 9.26 29.96 -21.32
CA ALA A 20 7.98 29.73 -20.67
C ALA A 20 7.31 28.42 -21.14
N PHE A 21 7.36 28.13 -22.44
CA PHE A 21 6.86 26.87 -23.00
C PHE A 21 7.64 25.66 -22.48
N ARG A 22 8.97 25.81 -22.34
CA ARG A 22 9.82 24.76 -21.75
C ARG A 22 9.46 24.48 -20.29
N GLU A 23 9.22 25.52 -19.48
CA GLU A 23 8.80 25.36 -18.06
C GLU A 23 7.42 24.68 -17.97
N VAL A 24 6.45 25.15 -18.75
CA VAL A 24 5.11 24.53 -18.81
C VAL A 24 5.19 23.08 -19.33
N ALA A 25 6.02 22.81 -20.34
CA ALA A 25 6.22 21.44 -20.84
C ALA A 25 6.93 20.54 -19.82
N LEU A 26 7.77 21.11 -18.93
CA LEU A 26 8.40 20.37 -17.83
C LEU A 26 7.38 20.06 -16.71
N GLU A 27 6.46 20.99 -16.44
CA GLU A 27 5.39 20.76 -15.46
C GLU A 27 4.34 19.75 -15.95
N LEU A 28 4.09 19.69 -17.25
CA LEU A 28 3.16 18.73 -17.88
C LEU A 28 3.77 17.33 -18.09
N ARG A 29 5.09 17.17 -17.83
CA ARG A 29 5.68 15.83 -17.86
C ARG A 29 5.21 14.99 -16.67
N PRO A 30 4.93 13.69 -16.86
CA PRO A 30 4.75 12.77 -15.75
C PRO A 30 5.85 12.95 -14.71
N SER A 31 5.51 12.89 -13.43
CA SER A 31 6.44 13.22 -12.33
C SER A 31 7.77 12.44 -12.41
N PHE A 32 7.75 11.20 -12.90
CA PHE A 32 8.91 10.34 -13.07
C PHE A 32 9.84 10.73 -14.25
N LEU A 33 9.39 11.61 -15.18
CA LEU A 33 10.21 12.11 -16.28
C LEU A 33 10.89 13.45 -15.98
N ARG A 34 10.70 14.00 -14.79
CA ARG A 34 11.36 15.27 -14.39
C ARG A 34 12.86 15.02 -14.13
N PRO A 35 13.76 15.84 -14.70
CA PRO A 35 15.19 15.70 -14.46
C PRO A 35 15.53 15.74 -12.96
N GLY A 36 16.31 14.77 -12.50
CA GLY A 36 16.76 14.68 -11.10
C GLY A 36 15.78 14.03 -10.13
N LEU A 37 14.61 13.57 -10.60
CA LEU A 37 13.71 12.71 -9.82
C LEU A 37 13.93 11.26 -10.23
N HIS A 38 14.03 10.40 -9.24
CA HIS A 38 14.11 8.95 -9.38
C HIS A 38 12.85 8.32 -8.85
N LEU A 39 12.18 7.53 -9.66
CA LEU A 39 11.02 6.73 -9.27
C LEU A 39 11.42 5.26 -9.33
N CYS A 40 11.43 4.61 -8.18
CA CYS A 40 11.82 3.21 -8.06
C CYS A 40 10.75 2.41 -7.32
N ALA A 41 10.55 1.17 -7.76
CA ALA A 41 9.85 0.13 -7.01
C ALA A 41 10.87 -0.76 -6.29
N TYR A 42 10.50 -1.22 -5.11
CA TYR A 42 11.25 -2.16 -4.30
C TYR A 42 10.35 -3.34 -4.00
N VAL A 43 10.67 -4.50 -4.54
CA VAL A 43 9.88 -5.72 -4.45
C VAL A 43 10.57 -6.71 -3.55
N ASP A 44 9.91 -7.20 -2.51
CA ASP A 44 10.46 -8.23 -1.63
C ASP A 44 10.32 -9.62 -2.29
N ASN A 45 11.38 -10.42 -2.22
CA ASN A 45 11.47 -11.76 -2.78
C ASN A 45 11.59 -12.75 -1.61
N THR A 46 10.47 -13.37 -1.23
CA THR A 46 10.38 -14.12 0.04
C THR A 46 11.26 -15.38 0.04
N ALA A 47 11.36 -16.08 -1.08
CA ALA A 47 12.17 -17.30 -1.16
C ALA A 47 13.69 -17.00 -1.17
N ASP A 48 14.11 -15.87 -1.75
CA ASP A 48 15.53 -15.52 -1.87
C ASP A 48 16.06 -14.71 -0.68
N GLY A 49 15.19 -14.16 0.16
CA GLY A 49 15.59 -13.26 1.24
C GLY A 49 16.19 -11.93 0.74
N THR A 50 15.69 -11.45 -0.39
CA THR A 50 16.20 -10.26 -1.07
C THR A 50 15.09 -9.24 -1.37
N VAL A 51 15.49 -8.04 -1.76
CA VAL A 51 14.65 -7.01 -2.37
C VAL A 51 15.22 -6.67 -3.73
N THR A 52 14.38 -6.68 -4.77
CA THR A 52 14.74 -6.18 -6.09
C THR A 52 14.36 -4.71 -6.21
N ALA A 53 15.35 -3.83 -6.46
CA ALA A 53 15.13 -2.43 -6.79
C ALA A 53 14.98 -2.26 -8.30
N ILE A 54 13.89 -1.65 -8.75
CA ILE A 54 13.53 -1.49 -10.16
C ILE A 54 13.40 0.02 -10.47
N ASP A 55 14.17 0.49 -11.45
CA ASP A 55 14.04 1.84 -12.00
C ASP A 55 12.81 1.89 -12.92
N LEU A 56 11.78 2.64 -12.54
CA LEU A 56 10.51 2.70 -13.27
C LEU A 56 10.56 3.61 -14.51
N VAL A 57 11.66 4.35 -14.71
CA VAL A 57 11.89 5.08 -15.96
C VAL A 57 12.50 4.15 -17.01
N LYS A 58 13.42 3.29 -16.59
CA LYS A 58 14.08 2.32 -17.47
C LYS A 58 13.31 1.01 -17.60
N LEU A 59 12.36 0.76 -16.69
CA LEU A 59 11.61 -0.50 -16.57
C LEU A 59 12.55 -1.70 -16.46
N ALA A 60 13.55 -1.59 -15.59
CA ALA A 60 14.59 -2.59 -15.43
C ALA A 60 15.08 -2.67 -13.98
N PRO A 61 15.48 -3.86 -13.50
CA PRO A 61 16.10 -4.01 -12.20
C PRO A 61 17.48 -3.32 -12.19
N VAL A 62 17.75 -2.60 -11.08
CA VAL A 62 19.02 -1.87 -10.89
C VAL A 62 19.85 -2.44 -9.76
N ALA A 63 19.24 -3.17 -8.83
CA ALA A 63 19.95 -3.83 -7.74
C ALA A 63 19.12 -4.99 -7.16
N THR A 64 19.81 -6.01 -6.64
CA THR A 64 19.24 -7.04 -5.77
C THR A 64 19.95 -6.94 -4.42
N ILE A 65 19.17 -6.71 -3.34
CA ILE A 65 19.67 -6.36 -2.02
C ILE A 65 19.29 -7.49 -1.03
N SER A 66 20.28 -8.10 -0.36
CA SER A 66 20.01 -9.10 0.68
C SER A 66 19.49 -8.43 1.95
N VAL A 67 18.27 -8.80 2.35
CA VAL A 67 17.56 -8.23 3.50
C VAL A 67 17.36 -9.23 4.64
N GLY A 68 17.60 -10.52 4.39
CA GLY A 68 17.42 -11.62 5.35
C GLY A 68 16.25 -12.52 5.00
N ALA A 69 16.20 -13.67 5.65
CA ALA A 69 15.21 -14.70 5.34
C ALA A 69 13.79 -14.25 5.65
N ASP A 70 12.86 -14.67 4.79
CA ASP A 70 11.42 -14.43 4.90
C ASP A 70 11.11 -12.91 5.04
N PRO A 71 11.46 -12.08 4.03
CA PRO A 71 11.12 -10.66 4.03
C PRO A 71 9.61 -10.47 3.96
N THR A 72 9.11 -9.46 4.68
CA THR A 72 7.68 -9.12 4.73
C THR A 72 7.48 -7.67 5.12
N GLY A 73 6.28 -7.13 4.89
CA GLY A 73 5.87 -5.82 5.36
C GLY A 73 6.72 -4.67 4.82
N ILE A 74 7.10 -4.71 3.56
CA ILE A 74 7.89 -3.66 2.91
C ILE A 74 7.07 -2.37 2.77
N ARG A 75 7.62 -1.23 3.17
CA ARG A 75 6.96 0.08 3.11
C ARG A 75 7.96 1.21 2.84
N ALA A 76 7.54 2.19 2.06
CA ALA A 76 8.28 3.43 1.85
C ALA A 76 8.03 4.41 3.00
N ASN A 77 9.09 4.88 3.67
CA ASN A 77 8.92 5.93 4.67
C ASN A 77 8.41 7.22 4.00
N PRO A 78 7.29 7.82 4.44
CA PRO A 78 6.70 8.98 3.77
C PRO A 78 7.59 10.23 3.81
N ALA A 79 8.40 10.41 4.85
CA ALA A 79 9.21 11.61 5.07
C ALA A 79 10.70 11.44 4.69
N ARG A 80 11.20 10.21 4.53
CA ARG A 80 12.63 9.91 4.37
C ARG A 80 12.89 9.17 3.06
N LYS A 81 14.10 9.28 2.54
CA LYS A 81 14.56 8.51 1.36
C LYS A 81 14.93 7.08 1.76
N GLU A 82 13.98 6.38 2.36
CA GLU A 82 14.19 5.06 2.94
C GLU A 82 13.02 4.12 2.60
N ILE A 83 13.38 2.87 2.35
CA ILE A 83 12.45 1.73 2.35
C ILE A 83 12.73 0.94 3.62
N TRP A 84 11.68 0.55 4.30
CA TRP A 84 11.72 -0.29 5.48
C TRP A 84 11.00 -1.59 5.22
N GLY A 85 11.43 -2.66 5.85
CA GLY A 85 10.74 -3.94 5.84
C GLY A 85 11.24 -4.82 6.96
N LEU A 86 10.74 -6.02 6.99
CA LEU A 86 10.97 -6.97 8.08
C LEU A 86 11.67 -8.22 7.55
N SER A 87 12.44 -8.89 8.41
CA SER A 87 12.83 -10.27 8.23
C SER A 87 12.11 -11.07 9.31
N SER A 88 11.08 -11.81 8.92
CA SER A 88 10.23 -12.57 9.84
C SER A 88 11.05 -13.64 10.57
N ALA A 89 11.83 -14.43 9.84
CA ALA A 89 12.70 -15.43 10.41
C ALA A 89 13.86 -14.82 11.21
N GLY A 90 14.33 -13.61 10.85
CA GLY A 90 15.44 -12.94 11.54
C GLY A 90 15.04 -12.14 12.77
N GLY A 91 13.76 -11.83 12.95
CA GLY A 91 13.25 -11.06 14.09
C GLY A 91 13.68 -9.59 14.12
N TYR A 92 13.92 -8.98 12.96
CA TYR A 92 14.36 -7.59 12.85
C TYR A 92 13.66 -6.83 11.73
N ALA A 93 13.59 -5.50 11.89
CA ALA A 93 13.31 -4.57 10.80
C ALA A 93 14.63 -4.16 10.11
N TRP A 94 14.61 -4.07 8.79
CA TRP A 94 15.73 -3.54 7.99
C TRP A 94 15.35 -2.19 7.39
N VAL A 95 16.38 -1.34 7.19
CA VAL A 95 16.25 -0.02 6.58
C VAL A 95 17.18 0.07 5.40
N LEU A 96 16.64 0.40 4.24
CA LEU A 96 17.33 0.57 2.98
C LEU A 96 17.34 2.05 2.60
N ASP A 97 18.52 2.61 2.32
CA ASP A 97 18.67 3.94 1.74
C ASP A 97 18.50 3.85 0.22
N VAL A 98 17.50 4.55 -0.32
CA VAL A 98 17.13 4.46 -1.74
C VAL A 98 18.13 5.15 -2.67
N THR A 99 18.98 6.05 -2.14
CA THR A 99 19.98 6.75 -2.95
C THR A 99 21.20 5.89 -3.23
N THR A 100 21.48 4.92 -2.35
CA THR A 100 22.65 4.04 -2.44
C THR A 100 22.26 2.58 -2.69
N ASN A 101 20.98 2.22 -2.55
CA ASN A 101 20.48 0.85 -2.56
C ASN A 101 21.22 -0.07 -1.57
N ARG A 102 21.49 0.44 -0.35
CA ARG A 102 22.20 -0.30 0.71
C ARG A 102 21.37 -0.35 1.99
N ILE A 103 21.48 -1.48 2.69
CA ILE A 103 20.97 -1.62 4.05
C ILE A 103 21.82 -0.74 4.99
N VAL A 104 21.15 0.20 5.67
CA VAL A 104 21.78 1.15 6.60
C VAL A 104 21.48 0.84 8.06
N ALA A 105 20.51 -0.04 8.33
CA ALA A 105 20.23 -0.53 9.68
C ALA A 105 19.54 -1.88 9.66
N ARG A 106 19.76 -2.67 10.73
CA ARG A 106 18.96 -3.82 11.16
C ARG A 106 18.61 -3.60 12.62
N ILE A 107 17.32 -3.59 12.95
CA ILE A 107 16.78 -3.20 14.25
C ILE A 107 16.02 -4.41 14.82
N PRO A 108 16.49 -5.05 15.90
CA PRO A 108 15.75 -6.15 16.53
C PRO A 108 14.37 -5.69 17.00
N VAL A 109 13.31 -6.43 16.63
CA VAL A 109 11.91 -6.08 16.94
C VAL A 109 11.12 -7.20 17.61
N GLY A 110 11.71 -8.37 17.78
CA GLY A 110 11.05 -9.54 18.38
C GLY A 110 10.80 -10.66 17.36
N ALA A 111 10.28 -11.78 17.84
CA ALA A 111 10.11 -12.99 17.05
C ALA A 111 8.98 -12.84 16.02
N ALA A 112 9.21 -13.36 14.82
CA ALA A 112 8.28 -13.42 13.71
C ALA A 112 7.51 -12.11 13.49
N PRO A 113 8.18 -10.96 13.27
CA PRO A 113 7.50 -9.73 12.90
C PRO A 113 6.80 -9.92 11.55
N TYR A 114 5.57 -9.42 11.42
CA TYR A 114 4.77 -9.63 10.22
C TYR A 114 4.54 -8.34 9.42
N ALA A 115 4.03 -7.30 10.06
CA ALA A 115 3.70 -6.05 9.39
C ALA A 115 4.36 -4.84 10.04
N LEU A 116 4.72 -3.88 9.20
CA LEU A 116 5.27 -2.59 9.57
C LEU A 116 4.40 -1.49 8.96
N ASP A 117 4.08 -0.46 9.75
CA ASP A 117 3.41 0.74 9.26
C ASP A 117 4.04 1.99 9.90
N PHE A 118 3.83 3.15 9.28
CA PHE A 118 4.39 4.41 9.76
C PHE A 118 3.34 5.29 10.42
N SER A 119 3.79 6.17 11.33
CA SER A 119 3.00 7.35 11.69
C SER A 119 2.76 8.23 10.45
N PRO A 120 1.65 9.00 10.40
CA PRO A 120 1.33 9.85 9.25
C PRO A 120 2.46 10.81 8.84
N ASP A 121 3.26 11.27 9.79
CA ASP A 121 4.42 12.14 9.60
C ASP A 121 5.73 11.38 9.25
N GLY A 122 5.71 10.05 9.23
CA GLY A 122 6.88 9.20 8.97
C GLY A 122 7.97 9.24 10.04
N SER A 123 7.70 9.84 11.20
CA SER A 123 8.70 9.93 12.27
C SER A 123 8.85 8.64 13.07
N ARG A 124 7.82 7.79 13.11
CA ARG A 124 7.80 6.49 13.79
C ARG A 124 7.38 5.36 12.88
N ALA A 125 7.95 4.19 13.13
CA ALA A 125 7.49 2.93 12.56
C ALA A 125 6.95 2.04 13.68
N TYR A 126 5.85 1.34 13.40
CA TYR A 126 5.23 0.38 14.32
C TYR A 126 5.31 -1.00 13.71
N VAL A 127 5.77 -1.96 14.51
CA VAL A 127 5.95 -3.35 14.07
C VAL A 127 5.16 -4.28 14.96
N ALA A 128 4.29 -5.09 14.37
CA ALA A 128 3.63 -6.17 15.03
C ALA A 128 4.55 -7.42 15.03
N ALA A 129 5.05 -7.80 16.20
CA ALA A 129 5.88 -8.98 16.38
C ALA A 129 5.00 -10.17 16.79
N SER A 130 4.47 -10.88 15.76
CA SER A 130 3.44 -11.91 15.89
C SER A 130 3.88 -13.05 16.84
N GLY A 131 5.11 -13.52 16.72
CA GLY A 131 5.64 -14.58 17.58
C GLY A 131 5.98 -14.14 19.00
N ALA A 132 6.08 -12.83 19.25
CA ALA A 132 6.37 -12.30 20.57
C ALA A 132 5.12 -11.75 21.31
N ASN A 133 3.97 -11.67 20.65
CA ASN A 133 2.74 -11.05 21.15
C ASN A 133 2.96 -9.58 21.62
N THR A 134 3.80 -8.86 20.89
CA THR A 134 4.18 -7.48 21.21
C THR A 134 4.09 -6.58 19.98
N VAL A 135 4.02 -5.29 20.25
CA VAL A 135 4.23 -4.24 19.25
C VAL A 135 5.40 -3.39 19.70
N VAL A 136 6.25 -2.98 18.77
CA VAL A 136 7.34 -2.04 19.05
C VAL A 136 7.16 -0.77 18.24
N ALA A 137 7.53 0.37 18.83
CA ALA A 137 7.65 1.64 18.14
C ALA A 137 9.12 1.97 17.94
N ILE A 138 9.49 2.33 16.73
CA ILE A 138 10.84 2.67 16.33
C ILE A 138 10.86 4.16 15.96
N ASP A 139 11.79 4.93 16.50
CA ASP A 139 12.08 6.28 16.02
C ASP A 139 12.88 6.18 14.71
N CYS A 140 12.31 6.71 13.62
CA CYS A 140 12.89 6.57 12.29
C CYS A 140 14.19 7.37 12.10
N ALA A 141 14.38 8.45 12.84
CA ALA A 141 15.59 9.27 12.72
C ALA A 141 16.81 8.59 13.37
N SER A 142 16.64 8.11 14.60
CA SER A 142 17.69 7.39 15.34
C SER A 142 17.77 5.91 14.97
N ARG A 143 16.74 5.34 14.32
CA ARG A 143 16.61 3.92 14.01
C ARG A 143 16.72 3.02 15.25
N ARG A 144 16.06 3.45 16.33
CA ARG A 144 16.05 2.74 17.62
C ARG A 144 14.63 2.47 18.09
N VAL A 145 14.44 1.31 18.69
CA VAL A 145 13.20 1.02 19.41
C VAL A 145 13.07 1.99 20.60
N VAL A 146 11.96 2.71 20.65
CA VAL A 146 11.67 3.73 21.66
C VAL A 146 10.53 3.35 22.61
N ALA A 147 9.71 2.36 22.23
CA ALA A 147 8.66 1.81 23.09
C ALA A 147 8.37 0.35 22.75
N HIS A 148 7.94 -0.40 23.78
CA HIS A 148 7.42 -1.74 23.69
C HIS A 148 6.01 -1.77 24.29
N GLY A 149 5.06 -2.35 23.55
CA GLY A 149 3.68 -2.55 23.99
C GLY A 149 3.30 -4.02 23.99
N ARG A 150 2.42 -4.41 24.90
CA ARG A 150 1.75 -5.70 24.85
C ARG A 150 0.55 -5.60 23.92
N ALA A 151 0.40 -6.54 22.99
CA ALA A 151 -0.79 -6.79 22.22
C ALA A 151 -1.47 -8.07 22.71
N GLY A 152 -2.57 -8.47 22.08
CA GLY A 152 -3.12 -9.80 22.23
C GLY A 152 -2.23 -10.85 21.56
N ARG A 153 -2.73 -12.10 21.50
CA ARG A 153 -1.99 -13.21 20.89
C ARG A 153 -1.95 -13.07 19.35
N ARG A 154 -0.76 -13.30 18.79
CA ARG A 154 -0.49 -13.26 17.35
C ARG A 154 -0.93 -11.94 16.71
N PRO A 155 -0.34 -10.78 17.15
CA PRO A 155 -0.64 -9.50 16.52
C PRO A 155 -0.19 -9.53 15.05
N TRP A 156 -1.04 -8.97 14.17
CA TRP A 156 -0.85 -9.07 12.72
C TRP A 156 -0.49 -7.73 12.09
N ILE A 157 -1.38 -6.75 12.17
CA ILE A 157 -1.18 -5.40 11.68
C ILE A 157 -1.25 -4.43 12.86
N ALA A 158 -0.38 -3.42 12.84
CA ALA A 158 -0.40 -2.29 13.76
C ALA A 158 -0.54 -1.01 12.93
N ARG A 159 -1.69 -0.33 13.01
CA ARG A 159 -2.02 0.86 12.18
C ARG A 159 -2.42 2.04 13.04
N VAL A 160 -1.80 3.21 12.77
CA VAL A 160 -2.11 4.47 13.47
C VAL A 160 -3.33 5.12 12.83
N THR A 161 -4.22 5.70 13.66
CA THR A 161 -5.32 6.52 13.16
C THR A 161 -4.79 7.75 12.41
N PRO A 162 -5.51 8.27 11.39
CA PRO A 162 -5.09 9.47 10.65
C PRO A 162 -4.82 10.70 11.54
N ASP A 163 -5.55 10.84 12.65
CA ASP A 163 -5.32 11.92 13.63
C ASP A 163 -4.13 11.67 14.58
N GLY A 164 -3.46 10.53 14.46
CA GLY A 164 -2.28 10.17 15.25
C GLY A 164 -2.52 9.85 16.72
N LYS A 165 -3.79 9.63 17.17
CA LYS A 165 -4.10 9.50 18.61
C LYS A 165 -4.23 8.06 19.10
N LEU A 166 -4.48 7.11 18.21
CA LEU A 166 -4.59 5.70 18.55
C LEU A 166 -3.74 4.84 17.59
N LEU A 167 -3.18 3.76 18.13
CA LEU A 167 -2.60 2.66 17.39
C LEU A 167 -3.52 1.46 17.55
N LEU A 168 -4.07 0.95 16.46
CA LEU A 168 -4.88 -0.25 16.39
C LEU A 168 -3.99 -1.44 16.08
N VAL A 169 -4.20 -2.55 16.78
CA VAL A 169 -3.46 -3.79 16.55
C VAL A 169 -4.45 -4.95 16.44
N SER A 170 -4.53 -5.59 15.29
CA SER A 170 -5.32 -6.81 15.11
C SER A 170 -4.62 -8.01 15.77
N ASN A 171 -5.34 -8.79 16.59
CA ASN A 171 -4.82 -9.93 17.32
C ASN A 171 -5.54 -11.19 16.84
N ARG A 172 -4.92 -11.94 15.95
CA ARG A 172 -5.56 -13.03 15.21
C ARG A 172 -6.10 -14.13 16.12
N ASP A 173 -5.28 -14.61 17.07
CA ASP A 173 -5.63 -15.75 17.92
C ASP A 173 -6.55 -15.37 19.10
N ASP A 174 -6.78 -14.08 19.34
CA ASP A 174 -7.66 -13.60 20.41
C ASP A 174 -9.00 -13.07 19.89
N ALA A 175 -9.18 -12.95 18.59
CA ALA A 175 -10.35 -12.31 17.97
C ALA A 175 -10.62 -10.92 18.57
N THR A 176 -9.59 -10.10 18.67
CA THR A 176 -9.66 -8.74 19.25
C THR A 176 -8.85 -7.74 18.44
N VAL A 177 -9.18 -6.46 18.59
CA VAL A 177 -8.29 -5.35 18.27
C VAL A 177 -7.86 -4.67 19.56
N SER A 178 -6.54 -4.53 19.75
CA SER A 178 -5.96 -3.72 20.85
C SER A 178 -5.87 -2.26 20.42
N LEU A 179 -6.26 -1.36 21.31
CA LEU A 179 -6.09 0.07 21.17
C LEU A 179 -4.94 0.52 22.07
N LEU A 180 -3.91 1.12 21.50
CA LEU A 180 -2.72 1.55 22.22
C LEU A 180 -2.49 3.06 22.00
N ASP A 181 -1.80 3.67 22.93
CA ASP A 181 -1.23 5.00 22.75
C ASP A 181 -0.05 4.93 21.78
N PRO A 182 -0.01 5.67 20.66
CA PRO A 182 1.03 5.53 19.64
C PRO A 182 2.41 6.03 20.09
N VAL A 183 2.50 6.81 21.18
CA VAL A 183 3.77 7.34 21.70
C VAL A 183 4.41 6.38 22.71
N THR A 184 3.60 5.91 23.66
CA THR A 184 4.08 5.11 24.80
C THR A 184 3.79 3.62 24.65
N LEU A 185 2.93 3.24 23.71
CA LEU A 185 2.34 1.91 23.53
C LEU A 185 1.58 1.40 24.77
N ALA A 186 1.15 2.32 25.64
CA ALA A 186 0.30 1.99 26.77
C ALA A 186 -1.09 1.56 26.29
N PRO A 187 -1.72 0.54 26.92
CA PRO A 187 -3.04 0.08 26.54
C PRO A 187 -4.11 1.14 26.79
N ARG A 188 -4.99 1.34 25.80
CA ARG A 188 -6.13 2.25 25.83
C ARG A 188 -7.47 1.52 25.80
N GLY A 189 -7.45 0.22 25.46
CA GLY A 189 -8.62 -0.65 25.40
C GLY A 189 -8.38 -1.89 24.53
N VAL A 190 -9.33 -2.81 24.59
CA VAL A 190 -9.39 -4.00 23.74
C VAL A 190 -10.85 -4.18 23.31
N ILE A 191 -11.10 -4.42 22.05
CA ILE A 191 -12.45 -4.60 21.50
C ILE A 191 -12.52 -6.00 20.88
N PRO A 192 -13.47 -6.86 21.27
CA PRO A 192 -13.76 -8.11 20.60
C PRO A 192 -14.26 -7.83 19.17
N VAL A 193 -13.78 -8.60 18.20
CA VAL A 193 -14.13 -8.52 16.78
C VAL A 193 -14.37 -9.92 16.21
N ALA A 194 -14.67 -10.03 14.92
CA ALA A 194 -14.78 -11.34 14.25
C ALA A 194 -13.46 -12.14 14.37
N PRO A 195 -13.51 -13.47 14.33
CA PRO A 195 -12.33 -14.34 14.50
C PRO A 195 -11.24 -14.05 13.47
N ASP A 196 -9.98 -14.25 13.87
CA ASP A 196 -8.80 -14.09 13.02
C ASP A 196 -8.74 -12.72 12.31
N PRO A 197 -8.76 -11.58 13.05
CA PRO A 197 -8.73 -10.25 12.43
C PRO A 197 -7.38 -10.00 11.75
N GLU A 198 -7.43 -9.57 10.48
CA GLU A 198 -6.24 -9.34 9.66
C GLU A 198 -6.10 -7.86 9.28
N GLN A 199 -6.69 -7.45 8.17
CA GLN A 199 -6.56 -6.10 7.64
C GLN A 199 -7.34 -5.07 8.47
N ILE A 200 -6.88 -3.83 8.43
CA ILE A 200 -7.51 -2.71 9.13
C ILE A 200 -7.63 -1.53 8.18
N ALA A 201 -8.82 -1.04 7.94
CA ALA A 201 -9.08 0.24 7.29
C ALA A 201 -9.66 1.23 8.31
N ILE A 202 -9.18 2.47 8.33
CA ILE A 202 -9.61 3.50 9.29
C ILE A 202 -10.16 4.68 8.50
N LEU A 203 -11.33 5.18 8.88
CA LEU A 203 -11.91 6.37 8.24
C LEU A 203 -10.98 7.59 8.36
N PRO A 204 -10.97 8.50 7.38
CA PRO A 204 -10.10 9.68 7.38
C PRO A 204 -10.31 10.59 8.60
N ASP A 205 -11.53 10.62 9.17
CA ASP A 205 -11.86 11.37 10.38
C ASP A 205 -11.51 10.64 11.69
N SER A 206 -10.94 9.43 11.59
CA SER A 206 -10.56 8.58 12.74
C SER A 206 -11.73 8.13 13.62
N SER A 207 -12.97 8.20 13.13
CA SER A 207 -14.18 7.84 13.91
C SER A 207 -14.46 6.35 13.96
N LYS A 208 -14.20 5.62 12.84
CA LYS A 208 -14.46 4.19 12.70
C LYS A 208 -13.26 3.45 12.10
N ALA A 209 -13.20 2.17 12.39
CA ALA A 209 -12.31 1.21 11.73
C ALA A 209 -13.08 -0.02 11.28
N PHE A 210 -12.63 -0.61 10.16
CA PHE A 210 -13.12 -1.86 9.60
C PHE A 210 -11.98 -2.89 9.65
N LEU A 211 -12.31 -4.12 10.06
CA LEU A 211 -11.33 -5.20 10.16
C LEU A 211 -11.86 -6.42 9.40
N THR A 212 -11.02 -7.04 8.56
CA THR A 212 -11.35 -8.33 7.94
C THR A 212 -11.25 -9.46 8.94
N SER A 213 -11.99 -10.55 8.67
CA SER A 213 -11.78 -11.85 9.30
C SER A 213 -11.10 -12.79 8.31
N GLY A 214 -9.97 -13.37 8.67
CA GLY A 214 -9.26 -14.36 7.84
C GLY A 214 -9.90 -15.74 7.78
N THR A 215 -10.93 -16.02 8.58
CA THR A 215 -11.57 -17.33 8.69
C THR A 215 -13.08 -17.34 8.52
N THR A 216 -13.72 -16.16 8.51
CA THR A 216 -15.16 -16.03 8.30
C THR A 216 -15.45 -15.08 7.15
N ASP A 217 -16.70 -15.07 6.70
CA ASP A 217 -17.20 -14.16 5.68
C ASP A 217 -17.54 -12.75 6.21
N GLN A 218 -16.88 -12.29 7.26
CA GLN A 218 -17.28 -11.07 7.96
C GLN A 218 -16.18 -10.01 7.96
N ILE A 219 -16.63 -8.76 8.01
CA ILE A 219 -15.85 -7.64 8.51
C ILE A 219 -16.46 -7.10 9.80
N SER A 220 -15.59 -6.66 10.72
CA SER A 220 -16.02 -5.99 11.95
C SER A 220 -15.98 -4.48 11.78
N VAL A 221 -17.01 -3.79 12.20
CA VAL A 221 -17.11 -2.32 12.25
C VAL A 221 -16.94 -1.85 13.68
N VAL A 222 -15.94 -1.03 13.93
CA VAL A 222 -15.56 -0.56 15.28
C VAL A 222 -15.70 0.96 15.38
N ASP A 223 -16.43 1.44 16.37
CA ASP A 223 -16.46 2.85 16.76
C ASP A 223 -15.24 3.16 17.64
N LEU A 224 -14.32 3.97 17.12
CA LEU A 224 -13.07 4.32 17.80
C LEU A 224 -13.29 5.38 18.89
N THR A 225 -14.34 6.20 18.80
CA THR A 225 -14.68 7.21 19.79
C THR A 225 -15.26 6.56 21.05
N ARG A 226 -16.22 5.64 20.86
CA ARG A 226 -16.87 4.90 21.96
C ARG A 226 -16.07 3.67 22.37
N ARG A 227 -15.15 3.20 21.51
CA ARG A 227 -14.34 1.98 21.68
C ARG A 227 -15.17 0.73 21.81
N VAL A 228 -16.10 0.54 20.92
CA VAL A 228 -17.03 -0.60 20.90
C VAL A 228 -17.14 -1.17 19.49
N LEU A 229 -17.45 -2.47 19.41
CA LEU A 229 -17.90 -3.10 18.17
C LEU A 229 -19.31 -2.59 17.86
N LEU A 230 -19.54 -2.09 16.64
CA LEU A 230 -20.85 -1.69 16.16
C LEU A 230 -21.58 -2.85 15.52
N ALA A 231 -20.89 -3.56 14.60
CA ALA A 231 -21.50 -4.65 13.85
C ALA A 231 -20.40 -5.61 13.31
N ASN A 232 -20.83 -6.84 13.01
CA ASN A 232 -20.13 -7.72 12.08
C ASN A 232 -21.00 -7.84 10.83
N LEU A 233 -20.48 -7.45 9.68
CA LEU A 233 -21.19 -7.47 8.39
C LEU A 233 -20.80 -8.74 7.64
N ALA A 234 -21.81 -9.53 7.28
CA ALA A 234 -21.60 -10.73 6.45
C ALA A 234 -21.46 -10.32 4.97
N LEU A 235 -20.40 -10.79 4.32
CA LEU A 235 -20.06 -10.47 2.93
C LEU A 235 -20.40 -11.60 1.96
N GLY A 236 -20.68 -12.81 2.47
CA GLY A 236 -20.92 -14.02 1.69
C GLY A 236 -19.67 -14.79 1.27
N GLY A 237 -18.49 -14.28 1.57
CA GLY A 237 -17.20 -14.94 1.36
C GLY A 237 -16.10 -14.23 2.12
N THR A 238 -14.97 -14.93 2.34
CA THR A 238 -13.83 -14.41 3.11
C THR A 238 -13.27 -13.15 2.46
N PRO A 239 -13.15 -12.02 3.20
CA PRO A 239 -12.51 -10.81 2.69
C PRO A 239 -10.99 -10.96 2.63
N ASP A 240 -10.38 -10.50 1.54
CA ASP A 240 -8.92 -10.58 1.35
C ASP A 240 -8.23 -9.25 1.69
N ASP A 241 -8.83 -8.11 1.31
CA ASP A 241 -8.29 -6.78 1.60
C ASP A 241 -9.41 -5.75 1.83
N LEU A 242 -9.02 -4.52 2.24
CA LEU A 242 -9.91 -3.39 2.52
C LEU A 242 -9.40 -2.13 1.84
N ILE A 243 -10.06 -1.69 0.78
CA ILE A 243 -9.70 -0.47 0.07
C ILE A 243 -10.73 0.62 0.36
N LEU A 244 -10.34 1.59 1.18
CA LEU A 244 -11.19 2.68 1.55
C LEU A 244 -11.12 3.80 0.50
N LYS A 245 -12.28 4.29 0.05
CA LYS A 245 -12.35 5.48 -0.77
C LYS A 245 -11.79 6.70 -0.01
N PRO A 246 -11.05 7.63 -0.66
CA PRO A 246 -10.40 8.76 0.04
C PRO A 246 -11.35 9.68 0.83
N ASP A 247 -12.62 9.80 0.39
CA ASP A 247 -13.65 10.55 1.12
C ASP A 247 -14.25 9.78 2.31
N GLY A 248 -13.89 8.52 2.46
CA GLY A 248 -14.36 7.64 3.51
C GLY A 248 -15.77 7.08 3.30
N GLY A 249 -16.48 7.40 2.20
CA GLY A 249 -17.87 7.04 1.99
C GLY A 249 -18.13 5.59 1.63
N GLU A 250 -17.16 4.93 0.98
CA GLU A 250 -17.30 3.54 0.54
C GLU A 250 -16.04 2.74 0.85
N LEU A 251 -16.22 1.47 1.16
CA LEU A 251 -15.17 0.47 1.35
C LEU A 251 -15.32 -0.62 0.29
N TYR A 252 -14.27 -0.89 -0.46
CA TYR A 252 -14.19 -1.92 -1.48
C TYR A 252 -13.44 -3.12 -0.94
N ILE A 253 -14.01 -4.31 -1.07
CA ILE A 253 -13.52 -5.54 -0.44
C ILE A 253 -13.41 -6.63 -1.50
N PRO A 254 -12.22 -6.88 -2.04
CA PRO A 254 -11.97 -8.07 -2.84
C PRO A 254 -12.23 -9.33 -2.00
N SER A 255 -12.89 -10.32 -2.56
CA SER A 255 -13.18 -11.57 -1.88
C SER A 255 -13.08 -12.75 -2.86
N ALA A 256 -12.07 -13.58 -2.67
CA ALA A 256 -11.90 -14.81 -3.44
C ALA A 256 -13.09 -15.77 -3.22
N GLY A 257 -13.64 -15.83 -2.03
CA GLY A 257 -14.78 -16.69 -1.68
C GLY A 257 -16.08 -16.34 -2.43
N THR A 258 -16.28 -15.08 -2.80
CA THR A 258 -17.42 -14.63 -3.62
C THR A 258 -17.08 -14.48 -5.08
N HIS A 259 -15.81 -14.62 -5.49
CA HIS A 259 -15.34 -14.33 -6.84
C HIS A 259 -15.60 -12.89 -7.29
N GLY A 260 -15.59 -11.94 -6.35
CA GLY A 260 -16.01 -10.57 -6.66
C GLY A 260 -15.52 -9.49 -5.69
N LEU A 261 -16.08 -8.33 -5.90
CA LEU A 261 -15.87 -7.13 -5.10
C LEU A 261 -17.14 -6.81 -4.34
N VAL A 262 -17.08 -6.80 -3.03
CA VAL A 262 -18.17 -6.33 -2.17
C VAL A 262 -17.95 -4.84 -1.89
N VAL A 263 -19.02 -4.05 -1.95
CA VAL A 263 -19.00 -2.62 -1.64
C VAL A 263 -19.82 -2.37 -0.39
N VAL A 264 -19.21 -1.72 0.59
CA VAL A 264 -19.85 -1.37 1.86
C VAL A 264 -19.99 0.15 1.95
N ASP A 265 -21.19 0.63 2.24
CA ASP A 265 -21.41 2.02 2.65
C ASP A 265 -20.94 2.19 4.09
N THR A 266 -19.99 3.07 4.31
CA THR A 266 -19.35 3.26 5.63
C THR A 266 -20.17 4.16 6.56
N GLN A 267 -21.18 4.87 6.05
CA GLN A 267 -22.05 5.72 6.85
C GLN A 267 -23.19 4.92 7.48
N THR A 268 -23.80 4.04 6.67
CA THR A 268 -24.92 3.18 7.11
C THR A 268 -24.43 1.86 7.71
N ASP A 269 -23.16 1.47 7.46
CA ASP A 269 -22.58 0.18 7.82
C ASP A 269 -23.37 -0.98 7.17
N GLU A 270 -23.68 -0.85 5.89
CA GLU A 270 -24.45 -1.83 5.11
C GLU A 270 -23.71 -2.27 3.87
N VAL A 271 -23.88 -3.53 3.48
CA VAL A 271 -23.42 -4.02 2.17
C VAL A 271 -24.33 -3.43 1.10
N GLY A 272 -23.78 -2.57 0.24
CA GLY A 272 -24.51 -1.86 -0.80
C GLY A 272 -24.56 -2.61 -2.12
N ASP A 273 -23.38 -2.97 -2.66
CA ASP A 273 -23.25 -3.56 -3.99
C ASP A 273 -22.32 -4.79 -3.98
N PHE A 274 -22.51 -5.61 -5.02
CA PHE A 274 -21.62 -6.72 -5.34
C PHE A 274 -21.32 -6.75 -6.84
N LEU A 275 -20.04 -6.93 -7.21
CA LEU A 275 -19.56 -7.00 -8.59
C LEU A 275 -18.79 -8.31 -8.80
N LEU A 276 -19.29 -9.14 -9.70
CA LEU A 276 -18.55 -10.35 -10.08
C LEU A 276 -17.33 -9.95 -10.92
N LEU A 277 -16.13 -10.38 -10.52
CA LEU A 277 -14.86 -9.97 -11.15
C LEU A 277 -14.13 -11.10 -11.87
N GLY A 278 -13.82 -12.18 -11.14
CA GLY A 278 -12.93 -13.22 -11.63
C GLY A 278 -12.89 -14.43 -10.70
N SER A 279 -11.81 -15.18 -10.77
CA SER A 279 -11.70 -16.45 -10.04
C SER A 279 -11.22 -16.31 -8.60
N SER A 280 -10.32 -15.34 -8.35
CA SER A 280 -9.72 -15.16 -7.01
C SER A 280 -9.24 -13.72 -6.81
N PRO A 281 -10.15 -12.74 -6.69
CA PRO A 281 -9.75 -11.37 -6.37
C PRO A 281 -9.07 -11.33 -5.00
N SER A 282 -7.90 -10.64 -4.92
CA SER A 282 -7.04 -10.69 -3.73
C SER A 282 -6.66 -9.31 -3.18
N ASP A 283 -6.30 -8.35 -4.01
CA ASP A 283 -5.84 -7.02 -3.63
C ASP A 283 -6.38 -5.99 -4.63
N ALA A 284 -6.36 -4.71 -4.28
CA ALA A 284 -6.76 -3.68 -5.24
C ALA A 284 -6.11 -2.32 -4.99
N ALA A 285 -5.94 -1.56 -6.07
CA ALA A 285 -5.43 -0.20 -6.05
C ALA A 285 -6.45 0.79 -6.65
N LEU A 286 -6.79 1.83 -5.90
CA LEU A 286 -7.73 2.85 -6.29
C LEU A 286 -6.99 4.08 -6.85
N THR A 287 -7.45 4.60 -8.00
CA THR A 287 -6.92 5.85 -8.56
C THR A 287 -7.15 7.03 -7.62
N ALA A 288 -6.25 8.02 -7.66
CA ALA A 288 -6.31 9.19 -6.77
C ALA A 288 -7.60 10.03 -6.92
N ASP A 289 -8.19 10.01 -8.12
CA ASP A 289 -9.49 10.64 -8.40
C ASP A 289 -10.69 9.76 -8.00
N ALA A 290 -10.42 8.58 -7.47
CA ALA A 290 -11.40 7.58 -7.08
C ALA A 290 -12.39 7.18 -8.20
N GLN A 291 -11.92 7.14 -9.46
CA GLN A 291 -12.77 6.74 -10.57
C GLN A 291 -12.61 5.27 -10.98
N VAL A 292 -11.39 4.73 -10.85
CA VAL A 292 -11.08 3.36 -11.25
C VAL A 292 -10.42 2.60 -10.11
N LEU A 293 -10.93 1.43 -9.80
CA LEU A 293 -10.31 0.44 -8.93
C LEU A 293 -9.71 -0.67 -9.81
N PHE A 294 -8.43 -0.94 -9.65
CA PHE A 294 -7.74 -2.05 -10.29
C PHE A 294 -7.68 -3.21 -9.30
N VAL A 295 -8.31 -4.34 -9.62
CA VAL A 295 -8.38 -5.50 -8.72
C VAL A 295 -7.52 -6.62 -9.27
N SER A 296 -6.65 -7.19 -8.44
CA SER A 296 -5.85 -8.38 -8.76
C SER A 296 -6.73 -9.63 -8.74
N ASP A 297 -6.73 -10.42 -9.81
CA ASP A 297 -7.32 -11.76 -9.86
C ASP A 297 -6.21 -12.81 -9.84
N PHE A 298 -5.85 -13.27 -8.64
CA PHE A 298 -4.69 -14.14 -8.39
C PHE A 298 -4.71 -15.43 -9.23
N ALA A 299 -5.83 -16.13 -9.25
CA ALA A 299 -5.93 -17.38 -10.01
C ALA A 299 -6.14 -17.13 -11.51
N GLY A 300 -6.68 -15.98 -11.88
CA GLY A 300 -6.92 -15.61 -13.29
C GLY A 300 -5.68 -15.07 -14.02
N GLY A 301 -4.66 -14.60 -13.31
CA GLY A 301 -3.51 -13.94 -13.92
C GLY A 301 -3.86 -12.61 -14.59
N HIS A 302 -4.76 -11.85 -13.98
CA HIS A 302 -5.30 -10.62 -14.56
C HIS A 302 -5.38 -9.50 -13.53
N ILE A 303 -5.36 -8.27 -14.04
CA ILE A 303 -5.89 -7.09 -13.34
C ILE A 303 -7.24 -6.73 -13.94
N VAL A 304 -8.25 -6.56 -13.10
CA VAL A 304 -9.61 -6.23 -13.51
C VAL A 304 -9.91 -4.78 -13.16
N PRO A 305 -9.98 -3.86 -14.15
CA PRO A 305 -10.36 -2.48 -13.89
C PRO A 305 -11.88 -2.38 -13.64
N VAL A 306 -12.26 -1.62 -12.61
CA VAL A 306 -13.65 -1.36 -12.24
C VAL A 306 -13.89 0.15 -12.20
N ALA A 307 -14.79 0.64 -13.05
CA ALA A 307 -15.27 2.03 -12.97
C ALA A 307 -16.27 2.14 -11.82
N ILE A 308 -15.80 2.66 -10.67
CA ILE A 308 -16.55 2.58 -9.41
C ILE A 308 -17.80 3.46 -9.38
N GLY A 309 -17.79 4.61 -10.05
CA GLY A 309 -18.95 5.52 -10.09
C GLY A 309 -20.18 4.96 -10.81
N VAL A 310 -19.96 4.08 -11.80
CA VAL A 310 -21.00 3.43 -12.61
C VAL A 310 -21.09 1.93 -12.38
N ARG A 311 -20.30 1.38 -11.45
CA ARG A 311 -20.26 -0.06 -11.10
C ARG A 311 -20.02 -0.96 -12.32
N GLN A 312 -19.13 -0.53 -13.22
CA GLN A 312 -18.86 -1.26 -14.44
C GLN A 312 -17.51 -1.96 -14.40
N VAL A 313 -17.52 -3.26 -14.60
CA VAL A 313 -16.33 -4.09 -14.77
C VAL A 313 -15.83 -3.97 -16.20
N ALA A 314 -14.56 -3.57 -16.38
CA ALA A 314 -13.94 -3.45 -17.68
C ALA A 314 -13.25 -4.77 -18.11
N LYS A 315 -12.68 -4.78 -19.32
CA LYS A 315 -11.95 -5.95 -19.82
C LYS A 315 -10.71 -6.21 -18.95
N PRO A 316 -10.51 -7.45 -18.49
CA PRO A 316 -9.29 -7.81 -17.75
C PRO A 316 -8.02 -7.59 -18.56
N ILE A 317 -6.95 -7.21 -17.87
CA ILE A 317 -5.59 -7.00 -18.40
C ILE A 317 -4.74 -8.19 -17.96
N SER A 318 -4.27 -9.00 -18.89
CA SER A 318 -3.37 -10.11 -18.56
C SER A 318 -2.02 -9.58 -18.10
N VAL A 319 -1.51 -10.15 -17.00
CA VAL A 319 -0.21 -9.88 -16.39
C VAL A 319 0.55 -11.20 -16.22
N GLY A 320 1.52 -11.27 -15.28
CA GLY A 320 2.16 -12.54 -14.93
C GLY A 320 1.23 -13.50 -14.18
N GLN A 321 1.79 -14.56 -13.63
CA GLN A 321 1.02 -15.56 -12.90
C GLN A 321 0.96 -15.25 -11.40
N GLY A 322 -0.22 -15.36 -10.80
CA GLY A 322 -0.47 -15.11 -9.40
C GLY A 322 -0.27 -13.63 -9.02
N PRO A 323 -0.96 -12.68 -9.67
CA PRO A 323 -0.95 -11.27 -9.24
C PRO A 323 -1.51 -11.16 -7.84
N GLN A 324 -0.65 -10.82 -6.87
CA GLN A 324 -1.00 -10.80 -5.45
C GLN A 324 -1.20 -9.38 -4.93
N THR A 325 -0.24 -8.51 -5.14
CA THR A 325 -0.26 -7.13 -4.66
C THR A 325 -0.17 -6.18 -5.85
N CYS A 326 -0.95 -5.10 -5.80
CA CYS A 326 -0.87 -4.05 -6.81
C CYS A 326 -0.87 -2.65 -6.18
N GLU A 327 -0.05 -1.74 -6.71
CA GLU A 327 0.08 -0.38 -6.20
C GLU A 327 0.24 0.62 -7.35
N LEU A 328 -0.46 1.75 -7.26
CA LEU A 328 -0.30 2.85 -8.22
C LEU A 328 0.91 3.71 -7.86
N THR A 329 1.65 4.13 -8.87
CA THR A 329 2.68 5.15 -8.69
C THR A 329 2.08 6.45 -8.15
N PRO A 330 2.83 7.29 -7.43
CA PRO A 330 2.33 8.55 -6.86
C PRO A 330 1.71 9.52 -7.88
N GLY A 331 2.07 9.39 -9.16
CA GLY A 331 1.47 10.15 -10.26
C GLY A 331 0.21 9.51 -10.86
N GLY A 332 -0.12 8.29 -10.47
CA GLY A 332 -1.23 7.53 -11.07
C GLY A 332 -0.97 7.05 -12.51
N ASP A 333 0.22 7.26 -13.05
CA ASP A 333 0.54 6.93 -14.45
C ASP A 333 0.70 5.43 -14.68
N MET A 334 1.23 4.72 -13.68
CA MET A 334 1.49 3.28 -13.75
C MET A 334 0.88 2.56 -12.56
N LEU A 335 0.33 1.38 -12.84
CA LEU A 335 0.01 0.37 -11.84
C LEU A 335 1.11 -0.69 -11.89
N LEU A 336 1.66 -1.02 -10.75
CA LEU A 336 2.65 -2.07 -10.54
C LEU A 336 1.95 -3.28 -9.94
N VAL A 337 2.23 -4.45 -10.46
CA VAL A 337 1.60 -5.71 -10.05
C VAL A 337 2.67 -6.73 -9.71
N VAL A 338 2.65 -7.24 -8.50
CA VAL A 338 3.58 -8.30 -8.06
C VAL A 338 3.00 -9.65 -8.47
N ASP A 339 3.63 -10.31 -9.42
CA ASP A 339 3.21 -11.61 -9.97
C ASP A 339 4.01 -12.73 -9.29
N THR A 340 3.48 -13.22 -8.16
CA THR A 340 4.20 -14.10 -7.21
C THR A 340 4.65 -15.43 -7.81
N GLN A 341 3.88 -15.99 -8.76
CA GLN A 341 4.15 -17.32 -9.34
C GLN A 341 5.03 -17.27 -10.60
N SER A 342 5.17 -16.12 -11.24
CA SER A 342 6.01 -15.94 -12.43
C SER A 342 7.31 -15.16 -12.15
N ASP A 343 7.54 -14.75 -10.88
CA ASP A 343 8.77 -14.09 -10.44
C ASP A 343 9.04 -12.76 -11.20
N ASP A 344 7.99 -11.97 -11.40
CA ASP A 344 8.10 -10.70 -12.10
C ASP A 344 7.20 -9.59 -11.50
N LEU A 345 7.43 -8.36 -11.97
CA LEU A 345 6.61 -7.19 -11.70
C LEU A 345 5.93 -6.74 -12.98
N GLY A 346 4.62 -6.89 -13.06
CA GLY A 346 3.81 -6.34 -14.13
C GLY A 346 3.75 -4.81 -14.04
N VAL A 347 3.98 -4.13 -15.16
CA VAL A 347 3.86 -2.67 -15.28
C VAL A 347 2.74 -2.36 -16.25
N ILE A 348 1.67 -1.76 -15.76
CA ILE A 348 0.49 -1.37 -16.54
C ILE A 348 0.46 0.17 -16.64
N ARG A 349 0.20 0.69 -17.84
CA ARG A 349 -0.12 2.11 -18.02
C ARG A 349 -1.56 2.35 -17.60
N ALA A 350 -1.75 2.99 -16.43
CA ALA A 350 -3.03 3.08 -15.75
C ALA A 350 -3.87 4.30 -16.14
N ASN A 351 -3.22 5.40 -16.59
CA ASN A 351 -3.86 6.69 -16.87
C ASN A 351 -4.38 6.83 -18.32
N GLU A 352 -4.35 5.76 -19.12
CA GLU A 352 -4.92 5.75 -20.47
C GLU A 352 -6.41 5.39 -20.44
N PRO A 353 -7.21 5.83 -21.43
CA PRO A 353 -8.63 5.44 -21.55
C PRO A 353 -8.83 3.92 -21.62
N THR A 354 -7.82 3.19 -22.07
CA THR A 354 -7.78 1.74 -22.08
C THR A 354 -6.45 1.31 -21.47
N PRO A 355 -6.41 1.06 -20.16
CA PRO A 355 -5.19 0.62 -19.49
C PRO A 355 -4.62 -0.66 -20.11
N SER A 356 -3.30 -0.76 -20.21
CA SER A 356 -2.63 -1.86 -20.91
C SER A 356 -1.29 -2.23 -20.27
N LEU A 357 -0.93 -3.52 -20.33
CA LEU A 357 0.37 -4.01 -19.90
C LEU A 357 1.47 -3.41 -20.78
N VAL A 358 2.47 -2.82 -20.18
CA VAL A 358 3.67 -2.29 -20.84
C VAL A 358 4.75 -3.36 -20.93
N THR A 359 5.04 -4.00 -19.80
CA THR A 359 6.09 -5.01 -19.68
C THR A 359 5.97 -5.83 -18.41
N LEU A 360 6.66 -6.95 -18.36
CA LEU A 360 6.97 -7.71 -17.15
C LEU A 360 8.45 -7.53 -16.85
N VAL A 361 8.78 -7.11 -15.63
CA VAL A 361 10.16 -6.86 -15.18
C VAL A 361 10.57 -8.00 -14.24
N PRO A 362 11.64 -8.76 -14.51
CA PRO A 362 12.07 -9.85 -13.64
C PRO A 362 12.41 -9.36 -12.23
N THR A 363 12.01 -10.14 -11.23
CA THR A 363 12.33 -9.95 -9.81
C THR A 363 13.21 -11.10 -9.29
N GLY A 364 13.24 -11.33 -7.98
CA GLY A 364 13.71 -12.60 -7.39
C GLY A 364 12.53 -13.54 -7.16
N SER A 365 12.79 -14.68 -6.52
CA SER A 365 11.81 -15.76 -6.39
C SER A 365 10.73 -15.49 -5.34
N HIS A 366 9.49 -15.78 -5.69
CA HIS A 366 8.29 -15.56 -4.88
C HIS A 366 8.19 -14.11 -4.38
N PRO A 367 8.12 -13.13 -5.28
CA PRO A 367 7.85 -11.75 -4.90
C PRO A 367 6.45 -11.68 -4.26
N ARG A 368 6.28 -10.85 -3.22
CA ARG A 368 5.03 -10.82 -2.44
C ARG A 368 4.44 -9.43 -2.28
N ASP A 369 5.27 -8.46 -1.93
CA ASP A 369 4.83 -7.10 -1.63
C ASP A 369 5.80 -6.09 -2.26
N LEU A 370 5.37 -4.86 -2.40
CA LEU A 370 6.18 -3.80 -3.00
C LEU A 370 6.04 -2.49 -2.25
N ALA A 371 7.02 -1.62 -2.44
CA ALA A 371 6.96 -0.24 -2.01
C ALA A 371 7.51 0.67 -3.11
N ILE A 372 6.83 1.78 -3.36
CA ILE A 372 7.21 2.74 -4.38
C ILE A 372 7.83 3.96 -3.72
N LYS A 373 8.94 4.47 -4.26
CA LYS A 373 9.58 5.68 -3.75
C LYS A 373 10.00 6.61 -4.87
N LEU A 374 9.53 7.86 -4.75
CA LEU A 374 9.98 9.00 -5.53
C LEU A 374 10.99 9.81 -4.70
N PHE A 375 12.19 10.13 -5.22
CA PHE A 375 13.26 10.79 -4.46
C PHE A 375 14.24 11.59 -5.32
#